data_76ea5afcc7996a7afa1819d37ea527e0
#
_entry.id   76ea5afcc7996a7afa1819d37ea527e0
#
_cell.length_a   1.000
_cell.length_b   1.000
_cell.length_c   1.000
_cell.angle_alpha   90.00
_cell.angle_beta   90.00
_cell.angle_gamma   90.00
#
_symmetry.space_group_name_H-M   'P 1'
#
loop_
_entity.id
_entity.type
_entity.pdbx_description
1 polymer ?
#
loop_
_entity_poly.entity_id
_entity_poly.type
_entity_poly.pdbx_seq_one_letter_code
_entity_poly.pdbx_strand_id
1 'polypeptide(L)'
;MGGWAATNAQIFATVEVRRTGAASGFCSGALISPLLIATAAHCAVVEPEPGVVHAAAPGSLQVAAGHLSSLTADRSVIRNVSEVRVHEDYDHEFIMGRSRSGAGQGGIGSPNDIALLFITTPFDSAAVAPLLTPSRQDELVAHGDVAFVAGYGVYDLEDGRNGELYISDAIIDIIGTRELLTRRTDPLGDSCFGDSGGPLYVPTEQGDFLLGLVSRGRSDVERDCGDGGVYTLLSAHLPWIARTAGNRFQPRAEPGTQEVSFLPDGADPIRTPKGGALHRAGACAASGPGTGGGPSASLLGSLLGFLFLSRRLSRR
;
A
#
# COMPACT_ATOMS: atom_id res chain seq x y z
N MET A 1 4.87 8.16 -11.67
CA MET A 1 4.96 6.88 -10.98
C MET A 1 4.39 5.78 -11.86
N GLY A 2 4.85 4.53 -11.72
CA GLY A 2 4.49 3.41 -12.61
C GLY A 2 3.15 2.73 -12.34
N GLY A 3 2.31 3.28 -11.46
CA GLY A 3 1.00 2.73 -11.14
C GLY A 3 -0.07 3.14 -12.16
N TRP A 4 -1.25 2.54 -12.03
CA TRP A 4 -2.43 2.82 -12.86
C TRP A 4 -3.66 3.03 -11.99
N ALA A 5 -4.61 3.81 -12.52
CA ALA A 5 -5.89 4.03 -11.84
C ALA A 5 -6.66 2.70 -11.72
N ALA A 6 -7.21 2.44 -10.53
CA ALA A 6 -8.02 1.27 -10.28
C ALA A 6 -9.31 1.28 -11.11
N THR A 7 -9.82 0.10 -11.40
CA THR A 7 -11.16 -0.10 -11.97
C THR A 7 -12.12 -0.54 -10.89
N ASN A 8 -13.43 -0.50 -11.15
CA ASN A 8 -14.45 -0.97 -10.20
C ASN A 8 -14.25 -2.41 -9.70
N ALA A 9 -13.55 -3.25 -10.46
CA ALA A 9 -13.26 -4.62 -10.10
C ALA A 9 -12.10 -4.77 -9.09
N GLN A 10 -11.35 -3.70 -8.82
CA GLN A 10 -10.11 -3.72 -8.03
C GLN A 10 -10.20 -2.94 -6.71
N ILE A 11 -11.36 -2.33 -6.38
CA ILE A 11 -11.51 -1.45 -5.20
C ILE A 11 -11.89 -2.17 -3.90
N PHE A 12 -12.07 -3.46 -3.93
CA PHE A 12 -12.92 -4.17 -2.99
C PHE A 12 -12.59 -4.04 -1.52
N ALA A 13 -11.33 -4.15 -1.12
CA ALA A 13 -10.97 -4.09 0.30
C ALA A 13 -10.13 -2.87 0.68
N THR A 14 -9.74 -2.05 -0.30
CA THR A 14 -8.95 -0.85 -0.03
C THR A 14 -9.83 0.26 0.52
N VAL A 15 -9.41 0.83 1.64
CA VAL A 15 -10.14 1.84 2.40
C VAL A 15 -9.32 3.11 2.47
N GLU A 16 -9.96 4.24 2.30
CA GLU A 16 -9.38 5.55 2.58
C GLU A 16 -9.58 5.91 4.05
N VAL A 17 -8.52 6.33 4.75
CA VAL A 17 -8.58 6.81 6.14
C VAL A 17 -8.52 8.33 6.16
N ARG A 18 -9.52 8.96 6.79
CA ARG A 18 -9.77 10.41 6.77
C ARG A 18 -9.79 11.01 8.17
N ARG A 19 -9.44 12.28 8.29
CA ARG A 19 -9.87 13.09 9.43
C ARG A 19 -11.35 13.43 9.28
N THR A 20 -12.08 13.46 10.37
CA THR A 20 -13.51 13.81 10.36
C THR A 20 -13.73 15.18 9.72
N GLY A 21 -14.57 15.21 8.69
CA GLY A 21 -14.88 16.41 7.92
C GLY A 21 -13.85 16.77 6.83
N ALA A 22 -12.77 16.01 6.66
CA ALA A 22 -11.81 16.23 5.58
C ALA A 22 -12.39 15.80 4.22
N ALA A 23 -12.00 16.50 3.17
CA ALA A 23 -12.42 16.20 1.80
C ALA A 23 -11.72 14.96 1.22
N SER A 24 -10.49 14.69 1.66
CA SER A 24 -9.69 13.53 1.24
C SER A 24 -9.04 12.84 2.42
N GLY A 25 -8.57 11.62 2.20
CA GLY A 25 -7.79 10.86 3.17
C GLY A 25 -6.37 11.37 3.33
N PHE A 26 -5.73 10.91 4.38
CA PHE A 26 -4.31 11.12 4.66
C PHE A 26 -3.55 9.80 4.77
N CYS A 27 -4.29 8.69 4.85
CA CYS A 27 -3.81 7.32 4.89
C CYS A 27 -4.79 6.42 4.15
N SER A 28 -4.36 5.18 3.95
CA SER A 28 -5.15 4.09 3.41
C SER A 28 -5.31 2.97 4.44
N GLY A 29 -6.08 1.95 4.13
CA GLY A 29 -6.32 0.79 4.97
C GLY A 29 -6.90 -0.37 4.19
N ALA A 30 -7.12 -1.49 4.86
CA ALA A 30 -7.75 -2.68 4.30
C ALA A 30 -8.92 -3.14 5.15
N LEU A 31 -10.07 -3.39 4.52
CA LEU A 31 -11.23 -3.99 5.16
C LEU A 31 -10.97 -5.50 5.34
N ILE A 32 -10.77 -5.94 6.58
CA ILE A 32 -10.46 -7.34 6.93
C ILE A 32 -11.64 -8.09 7.58
N SER A 33 -12.71 -7.38 7.86
CA SER A 33 -14.02 -7.88 8.28
C SER A 33 -15.06 -6.80 7.95
N PRO A 34 -16.35 -7.12 7.83
CA PRO A 34 -17.38 -6.12 7.49
C PRO A 34 -17.39 -4.87 8.38
N LEU A 35 -16.89 -4.98 9.60
CA LEU A 35 -16.85 -3.89 10.60
C LEU A 35 -15.43 -3.57 11.09
N LEU A 36 -14.40 -4.06 10.40
CA LEU A 36 -13.02 -3.99 10.87
C LEU A 36 -12.05 -3.63 9.75
N ILE A 37 -11.33 -2.56 9.95
CA ILE A 37 -10.27 -2.10 9.06
C ILE A 37 -8.92 -2.26 9.75
N ALA A 38 -7.94 -2.83 9.03
CA ALA A 38 -6.55 -2.78 9.39
C ALA A 38 -5.85 -1.62 8.68
N THR A 39 -5.02 -0.88 9.40
CA THR A 39 -4.22 0.22 8.87
C THR A 39 -2.89 0.30 9.64
N ALA A 40 -1.99 1.19 9.23
CA ALA A 40 -0.77 1.44 9.98
C ALA A 40 -1.07 2.15 11.33
N ALA A 41 -0.29 1.83 12.36
CA ALA A 41 -0.45 2.48 13.66
C ALA A 41 -0.20 3.98 13.60
N HIS A 42 0.79 4.43 12.81
CA HIS A 42 1.10 5.85 12.65
C HIS A 42 -0.07 6.65 12.02
N CYS A 43 -1.00 6.00 11.31
CA CYS A 43 -2.23 6.60 10.81
C CYS A 43 -3.31 6.77 11.91
N ALA A 44 -3.19 6.01 12.98
CA ALA A 44 -4.20 5.89 14.02
C ALA A 44 -3.78 6.50 15.38
N VAL A 45 -2.67 7.24 15.41
CA VAL A 45 -2.17 7.92 16.61
C VAL A 45 -2.14 9.44 16.44
N VAL A 46 -2.02 10.12 17.55
CA VAL A 46 -1.73 11.55 17.67
C VAL A 46 -0.55 11.72 18.63
N GLU A 47 0.31 12.68 18.35
CA GLU A 47 1.45 13.05 19.19
C GLU A 47 1.25 14.50 19.65
N PRO A 48 0.52 14.77 20.75
CA PRO A 48 0.25 16.13 21.21
C PRO A 48 1.52 16.84 21.70
N GLU A 49 2.48 16.09 22.20
CA GLU A 49 3.80 16.57 22.60
C GLU A 49 4.86 15.54 22.16
N PRO A 50 6.10 15.96 21.85
CA PRO A 50 7.15 15.05 21.43
C PRO A 50 7.34 13.86 22.38
N GLY A 51 7.21 12.64 21.87
CA GLY A 51 7.33 11.39 22.63
C GLY A 51 6.07 10.98 23.41
N VAL A 52 4.99 11.78 23.38
CA VAL A 52 3.71 11.43 24.01
C VAL A 52 2.73 10.98 22.94
N VAL A 53 2.54 9.68 22.81
CA VAL A 53 1.75 9.08 21.74
C VAL A 53 0.47 8.48 22.30
N HIS A 54 -0.66 8.85 21.70
CA HIS A 54 -1.98 8.34 22.07
C HIS A 54 -2.71 7.81 20.84
N ALA A 55 -3.55 6.80 21.02
CA ALA A 55 -4.51 6.44 19.98
C ALA A 55 -5.39 7.64 19.63
N ALA A 56 -5.65 7.85 18.35
CA ALA A 56 -6.56 8.90 17.90
C ALA A 56 -7.95 8.68 18.48
N ALA A 57 -8.62 9.78 18.86
CA ALA A 57 -10.00 9.69 19.33
C ALA A 57 -10.87 9.10 18.21
N PRO A 58 -11.73 8.10 18.48
CA PRO A 58 -12.54 7.46 17.45
C PRO A 58 -13.31 8.46 16.58
N GLY A 59 -13.99 9.43 17.19
CA GLY A 59 -14.75 10.46 16.49
C GLY A 59 -13.91 11.42 15.61
N SER A 60 -12.57 11.39 15.71
CA SER A 60 -11.68 12.20 14.87
C SER A 60 -11.32 11.53 13.54
N LEU A 61 -11.71 10.27 13.37
CA LEU A 61 -11.41 9.48 12.18
C LEU A 61 -12.69 9.02 11.49
N GLN A 62 -12.61 9.00 10.17
CA GLN A 62 -13.59 8.40 9.27
C GLN A 62 -12.86 7.49 8.29
N VAL A 63 -13.59 6.53 7.75
CA VAL A 63 -13.10 5.64 6.69
C VAL A 63 -14.09 5.65 5.54
N ALA A 64 -13.59 5.52 4.32
CA ALA A 64 -14.41 5.42 3.12
C ALA A 64 -13.95 4.26 2.25
N ALA A 65 -14.90 3.49 1.71
CA ALA A 65 -14.62 2.37 0.82
C ALA A 65 -15.65 2.27 -0.30
N GLY A 66 -15.31 1.58 -1.39
CA GLY A 66 -16.23 1.39 -2.51
C GLY A 66 -16.30 2.60 -3.46
N HIS A 67 -15.29 3.46 -3.49
CA HIS A 67 -15.18 4.58 -4.40
C HIS A 67 -13.79 4.59 -5.08
N LEU A 68 -13.69 5.25 -6.22
CA LEU A 68 -12.44 5.38 -6.99
C LEU A 68 -11.73 6.70 -6.74
N SER A 69 -12.43 7.71 -6.25
CA SER A 69 -11.86 9.03 -6.01
C SER A 69 -12.51 9.68 -4.79
N SER A 70 -11.68 10.26 -3.94
CA SER A 70 -12.12 11.07 -2.79
C SER A 70 -13.04 12.22 -3.19
N LEU A 71 -12.82 12.78 -4.38
CA LEU A 71 -13.60 13.91 -4.90
C LEU A 71 -15.02 13.55 -5.28
N THR A 72 -15.24 12.27 -5.64
CA THR A 72 -16.56 11.75 -6.05
C THR A 72 -17.21 10.89 -4.97
N ALA A 73 -16.51 10.64 -3.86
CA ALA A 73 -17.03 9.88 -2.73
C ALA A 73 -18.18 10.62 -2.07
N ASP A 74 -19.37 10.05 -2.13
CA ASP A 74 -20.51 10.59 -1.42
C ASP A 74 -20.55 10.10 0.04
N ARG A 75 -21.50 10.64 0.82
CA ARG A 75 -21.62 10.29 2.24
C ARG A 75 -22.02 8.83 2.49
N SER A 76 -22.58 8.15 1.49
CA SER A 76 -23.01 6.75 1.62
C SER A 76 -21.85 5.79 1.76
N VAL A 77 -20.67 6.15 1.24
CA VAL A 77 -19.44 5.35 1.33
C VAL A 77 -18.55 5.74 2.51
N ILE A 78 -18.93 6.70 3.36
CA ILE A 78 -18.15 7.16 4.51
C ILE A 78 -18.75 6.57 5.80
N ARG A 79 -17.88 6.06 6.69
CA ARG A 79 -18.25 5.54 8.01
C ARG A 79 -17.42 6.22 9.09
N ASN A 80 -18.05 6.51 10.23
CA ASN A 80 -17.34 6.98 11.41
C ASN A 80 -16.64 5.81 12.09
N VAL A 81 -15.41 6.04 12.52
CA VAL A 81 -14.68 5.11 13.38
C VAL A 81 -15.28 5.18 14.79
N SER A 82 -15.68 4.03 15.32
CA SER A 82 -16.27 3.91 16.65
C SER A 82 -15.26 3.51 17.73
N GLU A 83 -14.16 2.87 17.32
CA GLU A 83 -13.10 2.41 18.21
C GLU A 83 -11.78 2.36 17.44
N VAL A 84 -10.67 2.72 18.12
CA VAL A 84 -9.31 2.67 17.59
C VAL A 84 -8.47 1.78 18.52
N ARG A 85 -7.79 0.79 17.97
CA ARG A 85 -6.86 -0.07 18.70
C ARG A 85 -5.51 -0.04 18.01
N VAL A 86 -4.52 0.50 18.66
CA VAL A 86 -3.13 0.51 18.24
C VAL A 86 -2.43 -0.67 18.90
N HIS A 87 -1.49 -1.31 18.18
CA HIS A 87 -0.70 -2.38 18.77
C HIS A 87 0.02 -1.88 20.03
N GLU A 88 -0.05 -2.64 21.12
CA GLU A 88 0.51 -2.24 22.43
C GLU A 88 2.03 -2.02 22.40
N ASP A 89 2.73 -2.73 21.51
CA ASP A 89 4.18 -2.62 21.32
C ASP A 89 4.53 -1.79 20.07
N TYR A 90 3.67 -0.87 19.64
CA TYR A 90 3.98 0.04 18.53
C TYR A 90 5.13 0.98 18.91
N ASP A 91 6.21 0.95 18.12
CA ASP A 91 7.37 1.83 18.29
C ASP A 91 7.27 3.06 17.39
N HIS A 92 6.66 4.11 17.92
CA HIS A 92 6.48 5.39 17.22
C HIS A 92 7.82 6.08 16.91
N GLU A 93 8.77 6.03 17.84
CA GLU A 93 10.08 6.66 17.69
C GLU A 93 10.89 6.00 16.55
N PHE A 94 10.75 4.68 16.39
CA PHE A 94 11.34 3.97 15.27
C PHE A 94 10.73 4.43 13.94
N ILE A 95 9.41 4.49 13.85
CA ILE A 95 8.70 4.90 12.63
C ILE A 95 9.03 6.35 12.26
N MET A 96 9.12 7.24 13.24
CA MET A 96 9.45 8.65 13.02
C MET A 96 10.95 8.93 12.87
N GLY A 97 11.80 7.88 12.88
CA GLY A 97 13.25 8.01 12.75
C GLY A 97 13.96 8.68 13.90
N ARG A 98 13.33 8.70 15.02
CA ARG A 98 13.89 9.29 16.24
C ARG A 98 14.51 8.24 17.17
N SER A 99 14.40 6.95 16.81
CA SER A 99 14.96 5.86 17.60
C SER A 99 16.49 5.93 17.64
N ARG A 100 17.05 5.82 18.85
CA ARG A 100 18.52 5.79 19.09
C ARG A 100 19.16 4.46 18.69
N SER A 101 18.40 3.45 18.35
CA SER A 101 18.90 2.10 18.07
C SER A 101 19.67 1.97 16.75
N GLY A 102 19.72 3.03 15.93
CA GLY A 102 20.44 3.04 14.65
C GLY A 102 19.92 2.02 13.61
N ALA A 103 18.96 1.20 13.95
CA ALA A 103 18.23 0.37 13.01
C ALA A 103 17.47 1.31 12.06
N GLY A 104 17.93 1.39 10.83
CA GLY A 104 17.48 2.41 9.88
C GLY A 104 15.98 2.34 9.64
N GLN A 105 15.37 3.50 9.59
CA GLN A 105 13.95 3.71 9.28
C GLN A 105 13.45 2.93 8.07
N GLY A 106 14.26 2.73 7.06
CA GLY A 106 13.91 2.08 5.81
C GLY A 106 14.35 0.62 5.69
N GLY A 107 14.82 -0.01 6.76
CA GLY A 107 15.14 -1.45 6.81
C GLY A 107 14.12 -2.24 7.60
N ILE A 108 14.21 -3.57 7.56
CA ILE A 108 13.38 -4.46 8.37
C ILE A 108 13.62 -4.21 9.87
N GLY A 109 12.54 -4.09 10.61
CA GLY A 109 12.51 -3.95 12.06
C GLY A 109 11.37 -4.75 12.68
N SER A 110 10.91 -4.28 13.83
CA SER A 110 9.75 -4.83 14.50
C SER A 110 8.95 -3.72 15.21
N PRO A 111 8.63 -2.60 14.55
CA PRO A 111 7.96 -1.48 15.18
C PRO A 111 6.47 -1.75 15.44
N ASN A 112 5.92 -2.88 14.97
CA ASN A 112 4.50 -3.23 15.07
C ASN A 112 3.57 -2.10 14.59
N ASP A 113 3.87 -1.57 13.42
CA ASP A 113 3.12 -0.45 12.83
C ASP A 113 1.79 -0.95 12.26
N ILE A 114 0.87 -1.27 13.17
CA ILE A 114 -0.47 -1.77 12.87
C ILE A 114 -1.50 -1.25 13.87
N ALA A 115 -2.67 -0.89 13.35
CA ALA A 115 -3.85 -0.54 14.13
C ALA A 115 -5.11 -1.14 13.52
N LEU A 116 -6.14 -1.29 14.35
CA LEU A 116 -7.49 -1.69 13.98
C LEU A 116 -8.45 -0.53 14.19
N LEU A 117 -9.23 -0.23 13.15
CA LEU A 117 -10.31 0.73 13.19
C LEU A 117 -11.64 -0.01 13.10
N PHE A 118 -12.53 0.22 14.06
CA PHE A 118 -13.84 -0.40 14.11
C PHE A 118 -14.91 0.58 13.66
N ILE A 119 -15.86 0.09 12.88
CA ILE A 119 -17.05 0.82 12.45
C ILE A 119 -18.30 0.10 12.92
N THR A 120 -19.43 0.81 13.01
CA THR A 120 -20.69 0.24 13.49
C THR A 120 -21.63 -0.17 12.36
N THR A 121 -21.38 0.31 11.15
CA THR A 121 -22.18 0.04 9.97
C THR A 121 -21.28 -0.47 8.85
N PRO A 122 -21.54 -1.64 8.29
CA PRO A 122 -20.72 -2.18 7.20
C PRO A 122 -20.82 -1.33 5.93
N PHE A 123 -19.93 -1.58 5.00
CA PHE A 123 -20.04 -1.06 3.64
C PHE A 123 -20.87 -2.02 2.79
N ASP A 124 -21.85 -1.49 2.03
CA ASP A 124 -22.77 -2.31 1.24
C ASP A 124 -22.10 -2.97 0.02
N SER A 125 -21.01 -2.38 -0.48
CA SER A 125 -20.36 -2.76 -1.73
C SER A 125 -18.87 -3.10 -1.59
N ALA A 126 -18.32 -3.10 -0.38
CA ALA A 126 -16.90 -3.42 -0.18
C ALA A 126 -16.70 -4.90 0.15
N ALA A 127 -15.81 -5.53 -0.57
CA ALA A 127 -15.36 -6.88 -0.24
C ALA A 127 -14.38 -6.84 0.94
N VAL A 128 -14.25 -7.96 1.62
CA VAL A 128 -13.31 -8.16 2.72
C VAL A 128 -12.08 -8.89 2.20
N ALA A 129 -10.89 -8.40 2.51
CA ALA A 129 -9.64 -9.02 2.10
C ALA A 129 -9.36 -10.31 2.90
N PRO A 130 -9.14 -11.43 2.24
CA PRO A 130 -8.66 -12.64 2.90
C PRO A 130 -7.20 -12.46 3.35
N LEU A 131 -6.87 -12.96 4.55
CA LEU A 131 -5.54 -12.91 5.12
C LEU A 131 -4.84 -14.26 4.98
N LEU A 132 -3.51 -14.22 4.83
CA LEU A 132 -2.68 -15.44 4.87
C LEU A 132 -2.35 -15.81 6.32
N THR A 133 -2.45 -17.11 6.65
CA THR A 133 -1.78 -17.65 7.84
C THR A 133 -0.27 -17.70 7.62
N PRO A 134 0.57 -17.82 8.66
CA PRO A 134 2.02 -17.94 8.49
C PRO A 134 2.40 -19.09 7.56
N SER A 135 1.84 -20.29 7.74
CA SER A 135 2.13 -21.44 6.89
C SER A 135 1.67 -21.26 5.44
N ARG A 136 0.52 -20.62 5.21
CA ARG A 136 0.08 -20.30 3.85
C ARG A 136 0.94 -19.22 3.19
N GLN A 137 1.43 -18.28 3.97
CA GLN A 137 2.41 -17.32 3.48
C GLN A 137 3.70 -18.02 3.05
N ASP A 138 4.24 -18.92 3.89
CA ASP A 138 5.47 -19.67 3.57
C ASP A 138 5.31 -20.57 2.32
N GLU A 139 4.08 -21.03 2.05
CA GLU A 139 3.77 -21.84 0.86
C GLU A 139 3.60 -20.98 -0.41
N LEU A 140 2.99 -19.81 -0.30
CA LEU A 140 2.48 -19.05 -1.44
C LEU A 140 3.32 -17.82 -1.78
N VAL A 141 4.27 -17.41 -0.93
CA VAL A 141 4.97 -16.14 -1.06
C VAL A 141 6.47 -16.34 -0.99
N ALA A 142 7.19 -15.92 -2.01
CA ALA A 142 8.64 -16.04 -2.11
C ALA A 142 9.32 -14.73 -2.51
N HIS A 143 10.64 -14.66 -2.27
CA HIS A 143 11.47 -13.61 -2.83
C HIS A 143 11.36 -13.59 -4.37
N GLY A 144 11.15 -12.41 -4.91
CA GLY A 144 11.01 -12.18 -6.34
C GLY A 144 9.57 -12.24 -6.86
N ASP A 145 8.61 -12.65 -6.03
CA ASP A 145 7.21 -12.64 -6.42
C ASP A 145 6.71 -11.21 -6.63
N VAL A 146 5.78 -11.08 -7.57
CA VAL A 146 5.10 -9.83 -7.82
C VAL A 146 3.86 -9.75 -6.94
N ALA A 147 3.83 -8.73 -6.12
CA ALA A 147 2.68 -8.29 -5.34
C ALA A 147 2.16 -6.97 -5.94
N PHE A 148 1.02 -6.49 -5.47
CA PHE A 148 0.54 -5.16 -5.83
C PHE A 148 0.04 -4.40 -4.61
N VAL A 149 0.36 -3.12 -4.57
CA VAL A 149 -0.12 -2.18 -3.55
C VAL A 149 -1.29 -1.38 -4.11
N ALA A 150 -2.27 -1.08 -3.26
CA ALA A 150 -3.39 -0.23 -3.61
C ALA A 150 -3.59 0.85 -2.54
N GLY A 151 -3.87 2.08 -2.97
CA GLY A 151 -4.08 3.17 -2.03
C GLY A 151 -4.58 4.46 -2.67
N TYR A 152 -4.86 5.44 -1.81
CA TYR A 152 -5.36 6.76 -2.18
C TYR A 152 -4.27 7.84 -2.04
N GLY A 153 -3.01 7.42 -1.98
CA GLY A 153 -1.87 8.30 -1.82
C GLY A 153 -1.54 9.12 -3.06
N VAL A 154 -0.35 9.72 -3.03
CA VAL A 154 0.13 10.55 -4.14
C VAL A 154 0.47 9.67 -5.35
N TYR A 155 -0.20 9.91 -6.45
CA TYR A 155 0.04 9.23 -7.73
C TYR A 155 0.75 10.10 -8.77
N ASP A 156 0.84 11.40 -8.52
CA ASP A 156 1.56 12.37 -9.34
C ASP A 156 2.40 13.26 -8.43
N LEU A 157 3.73 13.10 -8.51
CA LEU A 157 4.68 13.84 -7.66
C LEU A 157 4.89 15.28 -8.12
N GLU A 158 4.66 15.60 -9.40
CA GLU A 158 4.86 16.96 -9.92
C GLU A 158 3.77 17.90 -9.41
N ASP A 159 2.52 17.42 -9.45
CA ASP A 159 1.36 18.22 -9.04
C ASP A 159 0.88 17.87 -7.60
N GLY A 160 1.46 16.86 -6.97
CA GLY A 160 1.06 16.38 -5.64
C GLY A 160 -0.36 15.80 -5.61
N ARG A 161 -0.84 15.27 -6.73
CA ARG A 161 -2.21 14.72 -6.83
C ARG A 161 -2.34 13.45 -6.01
N ASN A 162 -3.40 13.38 -5.23
CA ASN A 162 -3.76 12.24 -4.39
C ASN A 162 -5.28 12.06 -4.33
N GLY A 163 -5.74 11.04 -3.62
CA GLY A 163 -7.17 10.81 -3.37
C GLY A 163 -7.88 10.06 -4.48
N GLU A 164 -7.19 9.60 -5.50
CA GLU A 164 -7.68 8.60 -6.46
C GLU A 164 -7.09 7.24 -6.09
N LEU A 165 -7.88 6.19 -6.23
CA LEU A 165 -7.40 4.83 -5.99
C LEU A 165 -6.48 4.39 -7.12
N TYR A 166 -5.21 4.25 -6.79
CA TYR A 166 -4.17 3.72 -7.69
C TYR A 166 -3.69 2.36 -7.22
N ILE A 167 -3.23 1.58 -8.18
CA ILE A 167 -2.60 0.27 -7.98
C ILE A 167 -1.22 0.33 -8.60
N SER A 168 -0.26 -0.28 -7.95
CA SER A 168 1.11 -0.40 -8.45
C SER A 168 1.69 -1.76 -8.12
N ASP A 169 2.38 -2.36 -9.08
CA ASP A 169 3.14 -3.58 -8.82
C ASP A 169 4.33 -3.29 -7.91
N ALA A 170 4.66 -4.25 -7.06
CA ALA A 170 5.82 -4.26 -6.20
C ALA A 170 6.44 -5.66 -6.21
N ILE A 171 7.77 -5.75 -6.16
CA ILE A 171 8.44 -7.05 -6.12
C ILE A 171 8.88 -7.33 -4.68
N ILE A 172 8.51 -8.50 -4.16
CA ILE A 172 8.92 -8.94 -2.83
C ILE A 172 10.44 -9.17 -2.82
N ASP A 173 11.13 -8.41 -1.97
CA ASP A 173 12.60 -8.42 -1.89
C ASP A 173 13.09 -9.21 -0.66
N ILE A 174 12.63 -8.84 0.53
CA ILE A 174 13.00 -9.52 1.77
C ILE A 174 11.75 -9.79 2.60
N ILE A 175 11.59 -11.01 3.08
CA ILE A 175 10.55 -11.39 4.02
C ILE A 175 11.20 -11.58 5.40
N GLY A 176 10.87 -10.70 6.33
CA GLY A 176 11.32 -10.78 7.72
C GLY A 176 10.28 -11.42 8.62
N THR A 177 10.48 -11.32 9.94
CA THR A 177 9.57 -11.93 10.92
C THR A 177 8.29 -11.14 11.17
N ARG A 178 8.32 -9.80 11.01
CA ARG A 178 7.18 -8.90 11.26
C ARG A 178 6.95 -7.89 10.15
N GLU A 179 7.91 -7.74 9.27
CA GLU A 179 7.88 -6.83 8.14
C GLU A 179 8.45 -7.49 6.90
N LEU A 180 8.09 -6.99 5.75
CA LEU A 180 8.72 -7.31 4.48
C LEU A 180 9.18 -6.04 3.77
N LEU A 181 10.17 -6.19 2.90
CA LEU A 181 10.59 -5.16 1.97
C LEU A 181 10.14 -5.54 0.56
N THR A 182 9.73 -4.54 -0.16
CA THR A 182 9.59 -4.62 -1.61
C THR A 182 10.71 -3.85 -2.30
N ARG A 183 10.92 -4.11 -3.56
CA ARG A 183 11.73 -3.30 -4.46
C ARG A 183 10.90 -2.87 -5.65
N ARG A 184 11.37 -1.81 -6.32
CA ARG A 184 10.67 -1.26 -7.48
C ARG A 184 10.52 -2.28 -8.61
N THR A 185 9.49 -2.09 -9.40
CA THR A 185 9.35 -2.66 -10.74
C THR A 185 9.96 -1.71 -11.79
N ASP A 186 10.04 -2.15 -13.03
CA ASP A 186 10.39 -1.28 -14.17
C ASP A 186 9.20 -1.28 -15.15
N PRO A 187 8.50 -0.16 -15.37
CA PRO A 187 8.72 1.17 -14.79
C PRO A 187 8.44 1.23 -13.29
N LEU A 188 8.92 2.30 -12.62
CA LEU A 188 8.83 2.50 -11.18
C LEU A 188 7.42 2.26 -10.66
N GLY A 189 7.31 1.36 -9.70
CA GLY A 189 6.07 1.05 -9.00
C GLY A 189 6.34 0.74 -7.54
N ASP A 190 5.54 1.21 -6.68
CA ASP A 190 5.37 0.93 -5.25
C ASP A 190 4.51 2.05 -4.62
N SER A 191 4.44 2.08 -3.29
CA SER A 191 3.67 3.04 -2.51
C SER A 191 4.28 4.45 -2.49
N CYS A 192 3.47 5.43 -2.09
CA CYS A 192 3.87 6.81 -1.89
C CYS A 192 3.15 7.42 -0.66
N PHE A 193 3.36 8.72 -0.42
CA PHE A 193 2.72 9.45 0.67
C PHE A 193 1.19 9.36 0.60
N GLY A 194 0.56 8.92 1.69
CA GLY A 194 -0.89 8.69 1.77
C GLY A 194 -1.33 7.26 1.48
N ASP A 195 -0.44 6.40 0.94
CA ASP A 195 -0.69 4.96 0.84
C ASP A 195 -0.46 4.23 2.18
N SER A 196 0.13 4.91 3.16
CA SER A 196 0.35 4.42 4.53
C SER A 196 -0.87 3.68 5.07
N GLY A 197 -0.66 2.45 5.56
CA GLY A 197 -1.72 1.56 6.04
C GLY A 197 -2.50 0.85 4.95
N GLY A 198 -2.29 1.21 3.68
CA GLY A 198 -2.92 0.56 2.53
C GLY A 198 -2.43 -0.87 2.31
N PRO A 199 -3.23 -1.70 1.63
CA PRO A 199 -2.95 -3.11 1.42
C PRO A 199 -1.84 -3.37 0.41
N LEU A 200 -1.00 -4.36 0.72
CA LEU A 200 -0.18 -5.09 -0.23
C LEU A 200 -0.82 -6.45 -0.45
N TYR A 201 -1.20 -6.74 -1.68
CA TYR A 201 -1.81 -8.01 -2.07
C TYR A 201 -0.81 -8.89 -2.79
N VAL A 202 -0.91 -10.19 -2.57
CA VAL A 202 -0.24 -11.22 -3.36
C VAL A 202 -1.27 -11.97 -4.19
N PRO A 203 -1.13 -11.98 -5.55
CA PRO A 203 -2.00 -12.75 -6.41
C PRO A 203 -1.63 -14.23 -6.34
N THR A 204 -2.63 -15.09 -6.20
CA THR A 204 -2.48 -16.55 -6.21
C THR A 204 -3.49 -17.20 -7.13
N GLU A 205 -3.35 -18.50 -7.40
CA GLU A 205 -4.37 -19.25 -8.16
C GLU A 205 -5.73 -19.29 -7.45
N GLN A 206 -5.75 -19.08 -6.12
CA GLN A 206 -6.95 -19.08 -5.29
C GLN A 206 -7.58 -17.67 -5.14
N GLY A 207 -6.92 -16.65 -5.66
CA GLY A 207 -7.30 -15.24 -5.57
C GLY A 207 -6.21 -14.38 -4.94
N ASP A 208 -6.53 -13.12 -4.70
CA ASP A 208 -5.58 -12.15 -4.15
C ASP A 208 -5.73 -12.10 -2.62
N PHE A 209 -4.63 -12.37 -1.92
CA PHE A 209 -4.59 -12.35 -0.46
C PHE A 209 -3.88 -11.10 0.04
N LEU A 210 -4.39 -10.55 1.13
CA LEU A 210 -3.75 -9.45 1.84
C LEU A 210 -2.53 -9.96 2.61
N LEU A 211 -1.35 -9.54 2.17
CA LEU A 211 -0.07 -9.95 2.73
C LEU A 211 0.44 -8.97 3.79
N GLY A 212 0.34 -7.67 3.52
CA GLY A 212 0.89 -6.65 4.39
C GLY A 212 0.21 -5.30 4.27
N LEU A 213 0.62 -4.37 5.12
CA LEU A 213 0.19 -2.97 5.12
C LEU A 213 1.37 -2.04 4.90
N VAL A 214 1.21 -1.02 4.06
CA VAL A 214 2.23 0.01 3.84
C VAL A 214 2.59 0.66 5.17
N SER A 215 3.86 0.60 5.56
CA SER A 215 4.37 1.26 6.76
C SER A 215 5.19 2.50 6.43
N ARG A 216 6.23 2.37 5.63
CA ARG A 216 7.16 3.46 5.30
C ARG A 216 7.96 3.19 4.04
N GLY A 217 8.65 4.22 3.55
CA GLY A 217 9.63 4.05 2.46
C GLY A 217 10.89 3.32 2.91
N ARG A 218 11.65 2.81 1.97
CA ARG A 218 13.01 2.26 2.20
C ARG A 218 14.02 3.40 2.33
N SER A 219 15.11 3.16 3.07
CA SER A 219 16.20 4.13 3.23
C SER A 219 17.36 3.93 2.24
N ASP A 220 17.40 2.79 1.56
CA ASP A 220 18.45 2.38 0.63
C ASP A 220 18.07 2.61 -0.84
N VAL A 221 17.17 3.55 -1.09
CA VAL A 221 16.61 3.87 -2.41
C VAL A 221 16.91 5.32 -2.79
N GLU A 222 16.74 5.66 -4.07
CA GLU A 222 17.05 6.99 -4.61
C GLU A 222 15.88 7.96 -4.50
N ARG A 223 14.64 7.44 -4.34
CA ARG A 223 13.41 8.21 -4.37
C ARG A 223 12.52 7.86 -3.18
N ASP A 224 11.81 8.85 -2.69
CA ASP A 224 10.87 8.69 -1.58
C ASP A 224 9.61 7.88 -1.96
N CYS A 225 9.30 7.76 -3.25
CA CYS A 225 8.10 7.08 -3.75
C CYS A 225 8.41 6.21 -4.96
N GLY A 226 7.76 5.05 -5.04
CA GLY A 226 7.82 4.16 -6.19
C GLY A 226 9.13 3.38 -6.32
N ASP A 227 9.98 3.40 -5.33
CA ASP A 227 11.32 2.78 -5.37
C ASP A 227 11.48 1.63 -4.36
N GLY A 228 10.38 1.14 -3.85
CA GLY A 228 10.28 0.10 -2.83
C GLY A 228 9.81 0.64 -1.49
N GLY A 229 9.24 -0.24 -0.69
CA GLY A 229 8.64 0.08 0.61
C GLY A 229 8.91 -0.97 1.67
N VAL A 230 8.56 -0.62 2.90
CA VAL A 230 8.51 -1.49 4.05
C VAL A 230 7.05 -1.70 4.43
N TYR A 231 6.66 -2.94 4.59
CA TYR A 231 5.28 -3.34 4.88
C TYR A 231 5.21 -4.14 6.16
N THR A 232 4.23 -3.83 7.01
CA THR A 232 3.91 -4.63 8.19
C THR A 232 3.28 -5.94 7.73
N LEU A 233 3.87 -7.07 8.12
CA LEU A 233 3.47 -8.41 7.71
C LEU A 233 2.27 -8.88 8.52
N LEU A 234 1.12 -9.08 7.88
CA LEU A 234 -0.14 -9.36 8.60
C LEU A 234 -0.20 -10.76 9.21
N SER A 235 0.38 -11.76 8.56
CA SER A 235 0.45 -13.13 9.10
C SER A 235 1.10 -13.17 10.49
N ALA A 236 2.14 -12.35 10.71
CA ALA A 236 2.82 -12.23 12.00
C ALA A 236 1.96 -11.56 13.08
N HIS A 237 0.97 -10.77 12.68
CA HIS A 237 0.09 -10.03 13.58
C HIS A 237 -1.29 -10.68 13.76
N LEU A 238 -1.57 -11.82 13.11
CA LEU A 238 -2.87 -12.49 13.22
C LEU A 238 -3.29 -12.82 14.66
N PRO A 239 -2.39 -13.30 15.56
CA PRO A 239 -2.77 -13.54 16.95
C PRO A 239 -3.20 -12.27 17.67
N TRP A 240 -2.57 -11.14 17.37
CA TRP A 240 -2.94 -9.84 17.90
C TRP A 240 -4.28 -9.36 17.34
N ILE A 241 -4.47 -9.46 16.02
CA ILE A 241 -5.73 -9.10 15.35
C ILE A 241 -6.88 -9.89 15.95
N ALA A 242 -6.77 -11.22 16.04
CA ALA A 242 -7.81 -12.09 16.57
C ALA A 242 -8.15 -11.78 18.03
N ARG A 243 -7.13 -11.58 18.88
CA ARG A 243 -7.32 -11.22 20.29
C ARG A 243 -8.01 -9.86 20.43
N THR A 244 -7.58 -8.87 19.66
CA THR A 244 -8.06 -7.48 19.77
C THR A 244 -9.45 -7.30 19.17
N ALA A 245 -9.73 -7.97 18.06
CA ALA A 245 -11.02 -7.88 17.37
C ALA A 245 -12.10 -8.78 18.00
N GLY A 246 -11.71 -9.85 18.71
CA GLY A 246 -12.66 -10.79 19.33
C GLY A 246 -13.62 -11.37 18.30
N ASN A 247 -14.90 -11.42 18.64
CA ASN A 247 -15.95 -11.98 17.75
C ASN A 247 -16.20 -11.14 16.48
N ARG A 248 -15.62 -9.95 16.34
CA ARG A 248 -15.70 -9.13 15.11
C ARG A 248 -14.74 -9.61 14.02
N PHE A 249 -13.83 -10.52 14.38
CA PHE A 249 -12.93 -11.17 13.46
C PHE A 249 -12.79 -12.65 13.86
N GLN A 250 -13.48 -13.53 13.14
CA GLN A 250 -13.44 -14.98 13.37
C GLN A 250 -12.69 -15.62 12.23
N PRO A 251 -11.57 -16.27 12.51
CA PRO A 251 -10.89 -17.07 11.51
C PRO A 251 -11.76 -18.26 11.12
N ARG A 252 -11.88 -18.51 9.83
CA ARG A 252 -12.60 -19.67 9.30
C ARG A 252 -11.63 -20.82 9.02
N ALA A 253 -11.91 -22.01 9.51
CA ALA A 253 -11.17 -23.20 9.13
C ALA A 253 -11.47 -23.56 7.68
N GLU A 254 -10.44 -23.75 6.85
CA GLU A 254 -10.60 -24.29 5.51
C GLU A 254 -10.99 -25.78 5.58
N PRO A 255 -11.92 -26.26 4.73
CA PRO A 255 -12.26 -27.67 4.69
C PRO A 255 -11.04 -28.53 4.36
N GLY A 256 -10.69 -29.45 5.25
CA GLY A 256 -9.59 -30.42 5.05
C GLY A 256 -8.21 -29.99 5.56
N THR A 257 -8.06 -28.79 6.10
CA THR A 257 -6.84 -28.36 6.79
C THR A 257 -7.09 -28.27 8.30
N GLN A 258 -6.09 -28.64 9.10
CA GLN A 258 -6.11 -28.35 10.55
C GLN A 258 -5.80 -26.86 10.83
N GLU A 259 -5.54 -26.09 9.79
CA GLU A 259 -5.20 -24.69 9.87
C GLU A 259 -6.42 -23.80 9.70
N VAL A 260 -6.47 -22.81 10.52
CA VAL A 260 -7.51 -21.80 10.52
C VAL A 260 -7.22 -20.82 9.37
N SER A 261 -8.05 -20.83 8.34
CA SER A 261 -8.05 -19.79 7.33
C SER A 261 -8.64 -18.52 7.96
N PHE A 262 -7.88 -17.43 7.97
CA PHE A 262 -8.34 -16.16 8.48
C PHE A 262 -9.23 -15.41 7.46
N LEU A 263 -10.09 -16.16 6.78
CA LEU A 263 -11.14 -15.57 5.96
C LEU A 263 -12.32 -15.21 6.87
N PRO A 264 -12.75 -13.95 6.95
CA PRO A 264 -14.00 -13.59 7.60
C PRO A 264 -15.17 -14.28 6.93
N ASP A 265 -16.22 -14.58 7.70
CA ASP A 265 -17.45 -15.17 7.14
C ASP A 265 -18.00 -14.30 5.99
N GLY A 266 -18.14 -14.91 4.82
CA GLY A 266 -18.65 -14.26 3.62
C GLY A 266 -17.59 -13.50 2.80
N ALA A 267 -16.32 -13.53 3.18
CA ALA A 267 -15.27 -12.98 2.33
C ALA A 267 -14.92 -13.95 1.21
N ASP A 268 -15.22 -13.58 -0.02
CA ASP A 268 -14.59 -14.20 -1.17
C ASP A 268 -13.20 -13.57 -1.37
N PRO A 269 -12.18 -14.35 -1.79
CA PRO A 269 -10.90 -13.79 -2.21
C PRO A 269 -11.13 -12.71 -3.27
N ILE A 270 -10.42 -11.59 -3.15
CA ILE A 270 -10.38 -10.61 -4.23
C ILE A 270 -9.80 -11.36 -5.44
N ARG A 271 -10.54 -11.40 -6.53
CA ARG A 271 -10.07 -12.05 -7.76
C ARG A 271 -9.70 -10.99 -8.76
N THR A 272 -8.47 -11.02 -9.23
CA THR A 272 -8.14 -10.38 -10.49
C THR A 272 -8.94 -11.04 -11.61
N PRO A 273 -9.54 -10.28 -12.56
CA PRO A 273 -10.23 -10.88 -13.71
C PRO A 273 -9.30 -11.89 -14.40
N LYS A 274 -9.78 -13.11 -14.64
CA LYS A 274 -9.04 -14.10 -15.41
C LYS A 274 -8.69 -13.50 -16.77
N GLY A 275 -7.42 -13.31 -17.04
CA GLY A 275 -6.92 -12.64 -18.25
C GLY A 275 -6.22 -11.31 -17.97
N GLY A 276 -6.26 -10.81 -16.73
CA GLY A 276 -5.30 -9.82 -16.26
C GLY A 276 -3.97 -10.55 -16.06
N ALA A 277 -3.27 -10.90 -17.15
CA ALA A 277 -1.83 -10.97 -17.05
C ALA A 277 -1.43 -9.69 -16.31
N LEU A 278 -0.64 -9.81 -15.26
CA LEU A 278 0.12 -8.70 -14.72
C LEU A 278 0.37 -7.74 -15.88
N HIS A 279 -0.22 -6.55 -15.84
CA HIS A 279 -0.12 -5.64 -16.95
C HIS A 279 1.36 -5.35 -17.15
N ARG A 280 2.02 -6.19 -17.96
CA ARG A 280 3.29 -5.80 -18.54
C ARG A 280 2.97 -4.52 -19.28
N ALA A 281 3.53 -3.43 -18.82
CA ALA A 281 3.56 -2.20 -19.56
C ALA A 281 3.92 -2.57 -20.99
N GLY A 282 2.95 -2.43 -21.89
CA GLY A 282 3.14 -2.79 -23.29
C GLY A 282 4.30 -1.99 -23.80
N ALA A 283 5.38 -2.68 -24.13
CA ALA A 283 6.33 -2.13 -25.07
C ALA A 283 5.50 -1.77 -26.29
N CYS A 284 5.36 -0.49 -26.59
CA CYS A 284 4.85 -0.02 -27.85
C CYS A 284 5.76 -0.60 -28.94
N ALA A 285 5.40 -1.76 -29.47
CA ALA A 285 5.94 -2.24 -30.70
C ALA A 285 5.42 -1.30 -31.80
N ALA A 286 6.26 -0.36 -32.18
CA ALA A 286 6.07 0.39 -33.39
C ALA A 286 6.07 -0.62 -34.57
N SER A 287 4.88 -0.99 -35.04
CA SER A 287 4.70 -1.66 -36.30
C SER A 287 4.97 -0.63 -37.38
N GLY A 288 6.20 -0.61 -37.89
CA GLY A 288 6.54 0.08 -39.13
C GLY A 288 5.93 -0.65 -40.33
N PRO A 289 5.31 0.05 -41.27
CA PRO A 289 5.01 -0.51 -42.58
C PRO A 289 6.29 -0.55 -43.42
N GLY A 290 6.55 -1.72 -43.98
CA GLY A 290 7.67 -1.95 -44.89
C GLY A 290 7.48 -1.32 -46.26
N THR A 291 8.60 -1.28 -46.94
CA THR A 291 8.87 -1.23 -48.39
C THR A 291 8.92 0.13 -49.08
N GLY A 292 10.08 0.41 -49.65
CA GLY A 292 10.26 1.26 -50.82
C GLY A 292 11.60 2.01 -50.92
N GLY A 293 12.58 1.37 -51.58
CA GLY A 293 13.64 1.85 -52.47
C GLY A 293 14.32 3.19 -52.30
N GLY A 294 15.63 3.17 -52.04
CA GLY A 294 16.82 3.94 -52.29
C GLY A 294 16.73 5.24 -53.14
N PRO A 295 17.84 5.91 -53.50
CA PRO A 295 19.17 5.94 -52.86
C PRO A 295 19.70 7.37 -52.55
N SER A 296 20.78 7.41 -51.76
CA SER A 296 21.91 8.42 -51.74
C SER A 296 21.65 9.92 -51.79
N ALA A 297 22.14 10.61 -50.78
CA ALA A 297 23.05 11.75 -50.92
C ALA A 297 23.65 12.15 -49.58
N SER A 298 24.95 12.13 -49.55
CA SER A 298 25.85 12.73 -48.55
C SER A 298 25.70 14.25 -48.49
N LEU A 299 25.81 14.85 -47.31
CA LEU A 299 26.47 16.15 -47.15
C LEU A 299 26.92 16.37 -45.71
N LEU A 300 28.19 16.69 -45.64
CA LEU A 300 28.95 17.18 -44.47
C LEU A 300 28.37 18.49 -43.91
N GLY A 301 28.65 18.75 -42.65
CA GLY A 301 28.67 20.14 -42.16
C GLY A 301 28.56 20.32 -40.66
N SER A 302 29.73 20.42 -40.06
CA SER A 302 30.19 21.45 -39.11
C SER A 302 29.78 21.46 -37.67
N LEU A 303 30.80 21.25 -36.87
CA LEU A 303 31.04 21.68 -35.51
C LEU A 303 30.56 23.12 -35.23
N LEU A 304 30.04 23.35 -34.04
CA LEU A 304 30.38 24.54 -33.24
C LEU A 304 30.07 24.29 -31.77
N GLY A 305 31.13 24.31 -30.98
CA GLY A 305 31.07 24.25 -29.54
C GLY A 305 30.71 25.59 -28.91
N PHE A 306 30.12 25.57 -27.77
CA PHE A 306 30.12 26.67 -26.81
C PHE A 306 30.40 26.18 -25.40
N LEU A 307 31.60 26.51 -24.95
CA LEU A 307 31.97 26.62 -23.54
C LEU A 307 31.38 27.90 -22.96
N PHE A 308 30.81 27.87 -21.79
CA PHE A 308 30.81 28.95 -20.79
C PHE A 308 30.58 28.37 -19.41
N LEU A 309 31.62 28.28 -18.65
CA LEU A 309 32.08 29.13 -17.54
C LEU A 309 31.21 29.09 -16.27
N SER A 310 31.82 28.48 -15.29
CA SER A 310 31.59 28.54 -13.85
C SER A 310 31.51 30.00 -13.30
N ARG A 311 30.60 30.28 -12.41
CA ARG A 311 30.79 31.24 -11.33
C ARG A 311 30.28 30.71 -9.99
N ARG A 312 31.21 30.44 -9.11
CA ARG A 312 31.03 30.42 -7.66
C ARG A 312 30.73 31.87 -7.22
N LEU A 313 29.77 32.05 -6.36
CA LEU A 313 29.75 33.14 -5.40
C LEU A 313 29.34 32.62 -4.02
N SER A 314 30.26 32.82 -3.12
CA SER A 314 30.24 32.57 -1.68
C SER A 314 29.74 33.80 -0.94
N ARG A 315 29.18 33.59 0.28
CA ARG A 315 29.00 34.51 1.42
C ARG A 315 27.79 35.46 1.36
N ARG A 316 26.87 35.35 2.29
CA ARG A 316 26.89 35.58 3.76
C ARG A 316 25.72 34.89 4.43
#